data_6cc67af868e10b481507867bcab57e6e
#
_entry.id   6cc67af868e10b481507867bcab57e6e
#
_cell.length_a   1.000
_cell.length_b   1.000
_cell.length_c   1.000
_cell.angle_alpha   90.00
_cell.angle_beta   90.00
_cell.angle_gamma   90.00
#
_symmetry.space_group_name_H-M   'P 1'
#
loop_
_entity.id
_entity.type
_entity.pdbx_description
1 polymer ?
#
loop_
_entity_poly.entity_id
_entity_poly.type
_entity_poly.pdbx_seq_one_letter_code
_entity_poly.pdbx_strand_id
1 'polypeptide(L)'
;MYHTGKGPVQFNRLDRGKICGIWATMNRYALKVEYHGAPFVGWQRQADQPSVQGAIEDALAKLEQRAHTIAAAGRTDAGVHATAQVAHCDMEKDWNPFRLSEALNYHLKPLPVSITACAQVDADWHARFSAVERQYVFRLLCRRAPATHDAGMVWQVNHDLDPDAMQEGANHLLGLHDFTTFRSSICQAESPIKTLDELIVTKIDGWSGPEIRFFVRARSFLHNQVRSFVGTLERVGAGAWDPIDVKTALDACERAACGPVSPPQGLYLAGVRYPKDPFA
;
A
#
# COMPACT_ATOMS: atom_id res chain seq x y z
N MET A 1 68.40 41.54 16.71
CA MET A 1 68.44 42.45 15.55
C MET A 1 67.52 41.95 14.46
N TYR A 2 66.75 42.86 13.98
CA TYR A 2 65.82 42.91 12.86
C TYR A 2 64.36 42.57 13.12
N HIS A 3 63.62 43.68 13.26
CA HIS A 3 62.21 43.92 13.00
C HIS A 3 61.89 43.57 11.55
N THR A 4 60.68 43.07 11.29
CA THR A 4 59.79 43.62 10.23
C THR A 4 58.34 43.23 10.56
N GLY A 5 57.54 44.27 10.80
CA GLY A 5 56.09 44.17 10.93
C GLY A 5 55.40 43.94 9.60
N LYS A 6 54.28 43.32 9.64
CA LYS A 6 53.21 43.43 8.60
C LYS A 6 51.88 43.75 9.28
N GLY A 7 51.35 44.87 8.87
CA GLY A 7 50.11 45.45 9.36
C GLY A 7 48.83 44.63 9.02
N PRO A 8 47.69 44.99 9.57
CA PRO A 8 46.47 44.23 9.44
C PRO A 8 45.89 44.34 8.04
N VAL A 9 45.59 43.18 7.46
CA VAL A 9 44.81 43.09 6.18
C VAL A 9 43.36 43.47 6.46
N GLN A 10 42.91 44.59 5.89
CA GLN A 10 41.51 44.97 5.84
C GLN A 10 40.74 43.98 4.99
N PHE A 11 39.83 43.22 5.60
CA PHE A 11 38.83 42.45 4.87
C PHE A 11 37.72 43.42 4.41
N ASN A 12 37.67 43.65 3.13
CA ASN A 12 36.56 44.35 2.45
C ASN A 12 35.24 43.60 2.76
N ARG A 13 34.26 44.32 3.26
CA ARG A 13 32.88 43.92 3.35
C ARG A 13 32.38 43.63 1.93
N LEU A 14 32.35 42.37 1.57
CA LEU A 14 31.58 41.91 0.41
C LEU A 14 30.08 42.01 0.73
N ASP A 15 29.45 42.76 -0.10
CA ASP A 15 28.01 43.02 -0.21
C ASP A 15 27.22 41.69 0.00
N ARG A 16 26.42 41.64 1.04
CA ARG A 16 25.39 40.62 1.18
C ARG A 16 24.26 40.97 0.23
N GLY A 17 24.47 40.72 -1.05
CA GLY A 17 23.41 40.71 -2.04
C GLY A 17 22.30 39.80 -1.56
N LYS A 18 21.12 40.34 -1.37
CA LYS A 18 19.86 39.67 -1.09
C LYS A 18 19.63 38.58 -2.14
N ILE A 19 20.02 37.36 -1.84
CA ILE A 19 19.45 36.19 -2.54
C ILE A 19 18.07 35.98 -1.90
N CYS A 20 17.10 36.71 -2.38
CA CYS A 20 15.69 36.42 -2.15
C CYS A 20 15.37 35.19 -3.00
N GLY A 21 15.72 34.03 -2.48
CA GLY A 21 15.24 32.77 -3.01
C GLY A 21 13.73 32.74 -2.79
N ILE A 22 12.97 32.98 -3.83
CA ILE A 22 11.55 32.69 -3.88
C ILE A 22 11.49 31.16 -3.80
N TRP A 23 11.31 30.61 -2.59
CA TRP A 23 10.92 29.23 -2.43
C TRP A 23 9.54 29.13 -3.06
N ALA A 24 9.46 28.60 -4.27
CA ALA A 24 8.18 28.30 -4.87
C ALA A 24 7.41 27.43 -3.86
N THR A 25 6.29 27.95 -3.39
CA THR A 25 5.41 27.21 -2.49
C THR A 25 4.85 26.04 -3.30
N MET A 26 5.29 24.84 -2.95
CA MET A 26 4.78 23.63 -3.60
C MET A 26 3.33 23.37 -3.14
N ASN A 27 2.49 23.09 -4.09
CA ASN A 27 1.09 22.72 -3.85
C ASN A 27 1.00 21.22 -3.68
N ARG A 28 0.52 20.74 -2.53
CA ARG A 28 0.39 19.32 -2.25
C ARG A 28 -0.99 18.80 -2.64
N TYR A 29 -1.01 17.67 -3.34
CA TYR A 29 -2.23 16.98 -3.77
C TYR A 29 -2.26 15.55 -3.25
N ALA A 30 -3.40 15.17 -2.65
CA ALA A 30 -3.75 13.79 -2.38
C ALA A 30 -4.37 13.18 -3.64
N LEU A 31 -3.96 11.98 -3.99
CA LEU A 31 -4.43 11.21 -5.13
C LEU A 31 -5.03 9.90 -4.62
N LYS A 32 -6.30 9.63 -4.92
CA LYS A 32 -6.90 8.31 -4.74
C LYS A 32 -6.67 7.50 -6.01
N VAL A 33 -6.04 6.34 -5.87
CA VAL A 33 -5.51 5.58 -7.00
C VAL A 33 -6.12 4.18 -7.00
N GLU A 34 -6.61 3.78 -8.16
CA GLU A 34 -7.04 2.43 -8.47
C GLU A 34 -6.07 1.80 -9.47
N TYR A 35 -5.73 0.52 -9.29
CA TYR A 35 -4.90 -0.21 -10.25
C TYR A 35 -5.09 -1.71 -10.22
N HIS A 36 -4.92 -2.33 -11.40
CA HIS A 36 -4.74 -3.76 -11.57
C HIS A 36 -3.26 -4.11 -11.42
N GLY A 37 -2.91 -4.89 -10.40
CA GLY A 37 -1.52 -5.11 -9.99
C GLY A 37 -0.71 -6.06 -10.89
N ALA A 38 -1.36 -6.91 -11.69
CA ALA A 38 -0.69 -8.01 -12.42
C ALA A 38 0.48 -7.57 -13.32
N PRO A 39 0.44 -6.44 -14.07
CA PRO A 39 1.57 -6.03 -14.91
C PRO A 39 2.71 -5.35 -14.14
N PHE A 40 2.58 -5.16 -12.82
CA PHE A 40 3.54 -4.42 -12.01
C PHE A 40 4.28 -5.31 -11.02
N VAL A 41 5.55 -4.99 -10.78
CA VAL A 41 6.36 -5.60 -9.71
C VAL A 41 6.00 -5.06 -8.31
N GLY A 42 4.85 -4.41 -8.19
CA GLY A 42 4.29 -3.80 -7.00
C GLY A 42 4.20 -2.27 -7.11
N TRP A 43 3.94 -1.66 -5.96
CA TRP A 43 3.83 -0.20 -5.88
C TRP A 43 5.17 0.50 -6.11
N GLN A 44 6.21 0.11 -5.37
CA GLN A 44 7.47 0.84 -5.27
C GLN A 44 8.23 0.86 -6.58
N ARG A 45 8.69 2.05 -7.01
CA ARG A 45 9.58 2.21 -8.17
C ARG A 45 10.87 1.42 -7.96
N GLN A 46 11.23 0.62 -8.95
CA GLN A 46 12.47 -0.14 -9.04
C GLN A 46 13.14 0.16 -10.38
N ALA A 47 14.46 0.01 -10.44
CA ALA A 47 15.18 0.22 -11.69
C ALA A 47 14.71 -0.81 -12.74
N ASP A 48 14.44 -0.34 -13.94
CA ASP A 48 14.14 -1.14 -15.14
C ASP A 48 12.93 -2.09 -15.04
N GLN A 49 12.03 -1.85 -14.05
CA GLN A 49 10.84 -2.67 -13.89
C GLN A 49 9.56 -1.81 -13.76
N PRO A 50 8.43 -2.27 -14.35
CA PRO A 50 7.18 -1.54 -14.29
C PRO A 50 6.62 -1.55 -12.85
N SER A 51 6.30 -0.37 -12.33
CA SER A 51 5.70 -0.17 -11.01
C SER A 51 4.61 0.89 -11.07
N VAL A 52 3.64 0.82 -10.16
CA VAL A 52 2.55 1.81 -10.10
C VAL A 52 3.07 3.20 -9.79
N GLN A 53 4.00 3.31 -8.82
CA GLN A 53 4.67 4.56 -8.48
C GLN A 53 5.38 5.16 -9.70
N GLY A 54 6.15 4.35 -10.42
CA GLY A 54 6.86 4.80 -11.62
C GLY A 54 5.92 5.33 -12.69
N ALA A 55 4.82 4.63 -12.95
CA ALA A 55 3.81 5.07 -13.94
C ALA A 55 3.21 6.44 -13.59
N ILE A 56 2.90 6.69 -12.31
CA ILE A 56 2.32 7.97 -11.86
C ILE A 56 3.39 9.07 -11.91
N GLU A 57 4.62 8.80 -11.46
CA GLU A 57 5.73 9.77 -11.50
C GLU A 57 6.08 10.17 -12.93
N ASP A 58 6.06 9.23 -13.87
CA ASP A 58 6.30 9.49 -15.29
C ASP A 58 5.15 10.31 -15.92
N ALA A 59 3.90 10.11 -15.47
CA ALA A 59 2.76 10.93 -15.87
C ALA A 59 2.89 12.37 -15.33
N LEU A 60 3.27 12.54 -14.06
CA LEU A 60 3.54 13.85 -13.45
C LEU A 60 4.68 14.59 -14.17
N ALA A 61 5.75 13.90 -14.52
CA ALA A 61 6.88 14.48 -15.24
C ALA A 61 6.50 15.05 -16.62
N LYS A 62 5.47 14.49 -17.26
CA LYS A 62 4.93 15.06 -18.52
C LYS A 62 4.19 16.38 -18.32
N LEU A 63 3.67 16.64 -17.11
CA LEU A 63 2.92 17.87 -16.80
C LEU A 63 3.82 19.03 -16.42
N GLU A 64 4.94 18.78 -15.73
CA GLU A 64 5.85 19.83 -15.25
C GLU A 64 7.30 19.69 -15.73
N GLN A 65 7.61 18.71 -16.60
CA GLN A 65 8.93 18.48 -17.21
C GLN A 65 10.08 18.37 -16.17
N ARG A 66 9.77 17.85 -15.00
CA ARG A 66 10.73 17.58 -13.91
C ARG A 66 10.47 16.21 -13.27
N ALA A 67 11.45 15.72 -12.53
CA ALA A 67 11.27 14.51 -11.74
C ALA A 67 10.33 14.77 -10.55
N HIS A 68 9.41 13.84 -10.33
CA HIS A 68 8.52 13.82 -9.18
C HIS A 68 8.81 12.60 -8.31
N THR A 69 8.56 12.73 -7.03
CA THR A 69 8.54 11.60 -6.09
C THR A 69 7.23 11.63 -5.36
N ILE A 70 6.50 10.52 -5.39
CA ILE A 70 5.23 10.39 -4.68
C ILE A 70 5.38 9.46 -3.47
N ALA A 71 4.60 9.72 -2.43
CA ALA A 71 4.55 8.86 -1.27
C ALA A 71 3.15 8.29 -1.08
N ALA A 72 3.05 6.96 -0.93
CA ALA A 72 1.80 6.24 -0.75
C ALA A 72 1.49 5.94 0.71
N ALA A 73 0.20 5.71 1.02
CA ALA A 73 -0.28 5.27 2.32
C ALA A 73 0.27 3.89 2.73
N GLY A 74 0.44 3.00 1.75
CA GLY A 74 1.04 1.68 1.95
C GLY A 74 1.64 1.16 0.64
N ARG A 75 2.73 0.40 0.72
CA ARG A 75 3.27 -0.33 -0.42
C ARG A 75 2.47 -1.61 -0.61
N THR A 76 2.22 -1.98 -1.86
CA THR A 76 1.65 -3.28 -2.23
C THR A 76 2.71 -4.11 -2.95
N ASP A 77 2.65 -5.41 -2.77
CA ASP A 77 3.57 -6.38 -3.38
C ASP A 77 3.25 -6.56 -4.88
N ALA A 78 4.15 -7.23 -5.60
CA ALA A 78 3.94 -7.63 -6.99
C ALA A 78 2.61 -8.39 -7.15
N GLY A 79 1.80 -8.01 -8.13
CA GLY A 79 0.52 -8.62 -8.44
C GLY A 79 -0.64 -8.26 -7.50
N VAL A 80 -0.40 -7.51 -6.43
CA VAL A 80 -1.47 -7.02 -5.52
C VAL A 80 -2.17 -5.82 -6.14
N HIS A 81 -3.49 -5.79 -6.05
CA HIS A 81 -4.35 -4.74 -6.60
C HIS A 81 -4.65 -3.64 -5.57
N ALA A 82 -5.26 -2.56 -6.04
CA ALA A 82 -5.90 -1.59 -5.18
C ALA A 82 -7.15 -1.01 -5.84
N THR A 83 -8.19 -0.77 -5.05
CA THR A 83 -9.36 0.03 -5.44
C THR A 83 -9.36 1.41 -4.80
N ALA A 84 -8.53 1.61 -3.75
CA ALA A 84 -8.45 2.88 -3.03
C ALA A 84 -7.09 3.10 -2.34
N GLN A 85 -5.99 2.89 -3.05
CA GLN A 85 -4.69 3.39 -2.62
C GLN A 85 -4.72 4.92 -2.54
N VAL A 86 -3.99 5.50 -1.59
CA VAL A 86 -3.81 6.95 -1.51
C VAL A 86 -2.34 7.29 -1.59
N ALA A 87 -2.01 8.25 -2.44
CA ALA A 87 -0.67 8.82 -2.55
C ALA A 87 -0.74 10.36 -2.49
N HIS A 88 0.40 11.02 -2.29
CA HIS A 88 0.49 12.46 -2.49
C HIS A 88 1.67 12.82 -3.38
N CYS A 89 1.52 13.94 -4.07
CA CYS A 89 2.56 14.58 -4.86
C CYS A 89 2.62 16.08 -4.56
N ASP A 90 3.78 16.69 -4.83
CA ASP A 90 4.00 18.11 -4.74
C ASP A 90 4.19 18.69 -6.14
N MET A 91 3.39 19.72 -6.49
CA MET A 91 3.36 20.41 -7.77
C MET A 91 3.77 21.88 -7.62
N GLU A 92 4.53 22.41 -8.59
CA GLU A 92 4.88 23.84 -8.62
C GLU A 92 3.67 24.68 -9.05
N LYS A 93 2.97 24.19 -10.08
CA LYS A 93 1.76 24.84 -10.56
C LYS A 93 0.58 24.56 -9.63
N ASP A 94 -0.21 25.59 -9.38
CA ASP A 94 -1.50 25.46 -8.72
C ASP A 94 -2.53 24.89 -9.70
N TRP A 95 -2.83 23.59 -9.52
CA TRP A 95 -3.77 22.85 -10.35
C TRP A 95 -5.16 22.85 -9.72
N ASN A 96 -6.18 23.00 -10.54
CA ASN A 96 -7.51 22.54 -10.14
C ASN A 96 -7.45 21.01 -9.97
N PRO A 97 -7.86 20.42 -8.81
CA PRO A 97 -7.73 18.98 -8.55
C PRO A 97 -8.38 18.09 -9.60
N PHE A 98 -9.57 18.46 -10.08
CA PHE A 98 -10.26 17.72 -11.14
C PHE A 98 -9.43 17.72 -12.44
N ARG A 99 -8.87 18.87 -12.83
CA ARG A 99 -8.05 18.96 -14.04
C ARG A 99 -6.73 18.19 -13.91
N LEU A 100 -6.15 18.15 -12.72
CA LEU A 100 -4.94 17.36 -12.46
C LEU A 100 -5.24 15.87 -12.62
N SER A 101 -6.35 15.36 -12.06
CA SER A 101 -6.73 13.96 -12.19
C SER A 101 -6.99 13.56 -13.65
N GLU A 102 -7.69 14.40 -14.43
CA GLU A 102 -7.93 14.16 -15.86
C GLU A 102 -6.63 14.12 -16.67
N ALA A 103 -5.72 15.07 -16.43
CA ALA A 103 -4.42 15.12 -17.11
C ALA A 103 -3.55 13.89 -16.78
N LEU A 104 -3.53 13.45 -15.51
CA LEU A 104 -2.85 12.23 -15.09
C LEU A 104 -3.46 11.00 -15.77
N ASN A 105 -4.79 10.87 -15.76
CA ASN A 105 -5.49 9.76 -16.40
C ASN A 105 -5.26 9.69 -17.91
N TYR A 106 -5.10 10.84 -18.56
CA TYR A 106 -4.73 10.88 -19.98
C TYR A 106 -3.34 10.27 -20.21
N HIS A 107 -2.35 10.64 -19.38
CA HIS A 107 -0.96 10.16 -19.53
C HIS A 107 -0.71 8.75 -18.98
N LEU A 108 -1.59 8.24 -18.12
CA LEU A 108 -1.50 6.87 -17.60
C LEU A 108 -1.95 5.82 -18.62
N LYS A 109 -2.77 6.18 -19.62
CA LYS A 109 -3.18 5.25 -20.68
C LYS A 109 -1.97 4.73 -21.49
N PRO A 110 -1.94 3.44 -21.86
CA PRO A 110 -2.94 2.38 -21.67
C PRO A 110 -2.74 1.55 -20.38
N LEU A 111 -1.96 2.02 -19.41
CA LEU A 111 -1.68 1.28 -18.18
C LEU A 111 -2.95 1.15 -17.34
N PRO A 112 -3.16 0.00 -16.66
CA PRO A 112 -4.32 -0.21 -15.80
C PRO A 112 -4.13 0.48 -14.43
N VAL A 113 -3.98 1.81 -14.46
CA VAL A 113 -3.86 2.71 -13.30
C VAL A 113 -4.74 3.91 -13.55
N SER A 114 -5.56 4.28 -12.56
CA SER A 114 -6.46 5.43 -12.63
C SER A 114 -6.40 6.26 -11.36
N ILE A 115 -6.46 7.58 -11.51
CA ILE A 115 -6.68 8.54 -10.43
C ILE A 115 -8.18 8.77 -10.32
N THR A 116 -8.80 8.19 -9.29
CA THR A 116 -10.26 8.22 -9.11
C THR A 116 -10.74 9.46 -8.35
N ALA A 117 -9.86 10.10 -7.58
CA ALA A 117 -10.09 11.39 -6.94
C ALA A 117 -8.76 12.12 -6.71
N CYS A 118 -8.83 13.45 -6.71
CA CYS A 118 -7.70 14.32 -6.40
C CYS A 118 -8.20 15.46 -5.51
N ALA A 119 -7.42 15.84 -4.51
CA ALA A 119 -7.73 16.98 -3.64
C ALA A 119 -6.44 17.72 -3.26
N GLN A 120 -6.51 19.05 -3.18
CA GLN A 120 -5.43 19.82 -2.58
C GLN A 120 -5.47 19.67 -1.07
N VAL A 121 -4.30 19.52 -0.46
CA VAL A 121 -4.16 19.28 0.99
C VAL A 121 -3.07 20.16 1.56
N ASP A 122 -3.03 20.30 2.90
CA ASP A 122 -2.03 21.08 3.59
C ASP A 122 -0.62 20.52 3.34
N ALA A 123 0.39 21.39 3.38
CA ALA A 123 1.79 21.02 3.07
C ALA A 123 2.38 19.99 4.05
N ASP A 124 1.86 19.90 5.26
CA ASP A 124 2.27 18.93 6.28
C ASP A 124 1.50 17.59 6.20
N TRP A 125 0.41 17.53 5.41
CA TRP A 125 -0.33 16.31 5.21
C TRP A 125 0.53 15.26 4.47
N HIS A 126 0.49 14.01 4.94
CA HIS A 126 1.30 12.94 4.37
C HIS A 126 0.49 11.65 4.20
N ALA A 127 0.40 11.12 2.98
CA ALA A 127 -0.39 9.94 2.68
C ALA A 127 -0.15 8.74 3.62
N ARG A 128 1.09 8.51 4.05
CA ARG A 128 1.45 7.40 4.95
C ARG A 128 1.25 7.73 6.43
N PHE A 129 1.72 8.90 6.86
CA PHE A 129 1.83 9.22 8.28
C PHE A 129 0.56 9.84 8.85
N SER A 130 -0.23 10.54 8.03
CA SER A 130 -1.54 11.05 8.42
C SER A 130 -2.63 9.97 8.41
N ALA A 131 -2.38 8.81 7.77
CA ALA A 131 -3.35 7.72 7.72
C ALA A 131 -3.44 6.98 9.05
N VAL A 132 -4.68 6.79 9.52
CA VAL A 132 -5.01 6.12 10.79
C VAL A 132 -5.37 4.65 10.59
N GLU A 133 -5.72 4.24 9.36
CA GLU A 133 -6.18 2.88 9.08
C GLU A 133 -5.93 2.49 7.61
N ARG A 134 -5.69 1.20 7.36
CA ARG A 134 -5.68 0.55 6.03
C ARG A 134 -6.67 -0.59 6.06
N GLN A 135 -7.39 -0.75 4.96
CA GLN A 135 -8.40 -1.79 4.76
C GLN A 135 -8.00 -2.61 3.55
N TYR A 136 -8.01 -3.91 3.73
CA TYR A 136 -7.76 -4.87 2.65
C TYR A 136 -8.97 -5.76 2.46
N VAL A 137 -9.20 -6.13 1.21
CA VAL A 137 -10.12 -7.20 0.84
C VAL A 137 -9.31 -8.28 0.14
N PHE A 138 -9.56 -9.54 0.52
CA PHE A 138 -9.03 -10.67 -0.23
C PHE A 138 -10.18 -11.48 -0.82
N ARG A 139 -10.07 -11.84 -2.10
CA ARG A 139 -11.05 -12.63 -2.85
C ARG A 139 -10.52 -14.03 -3.12
N LEU A 140 -11.20 -15.04 -2.62
CA LEU A 140 -10.89 -16.44 -2.81
C LEU A 140 -12.09 -17.13 -3.47
N LEU A 141 -11.92 -17.61 -4.69
CA LEU A 141 -12.96 -18.27 -5.49
C LEU A 141 -12.90 -19.78 -5.29
N CYS A 142 -14.03 -20.38 -4.86
CA CYS A 142 -14.14 -21.82 -4.59
C CYS A 142 -14.87 -22.50 -5.76
N ARG A 143 -14.13 -22.94 -6.79
CA ARG A 143 -14.71 -23.72 -7.89
C ARG A 143 -13.65 -24.52 -8.66
N ARG A 144 -14.06 -25.62 -9.28
CA ARG A 144 -13.16 -26.51 -10.04
C ARG A 144 -12.81 -25.95 -11.43
N ALA A 145 -13.79 -25.39 -12.14
CA ALA A 145 -13.55 -24.81 -13.47
C ALA A 145 -12.67 -23.55 -13.37
N PRO A 146 -11.66 -23.36 -14.23
CA PRO A 146 -10.82 -22.17 -14.21
C PRO A 146 -11.61 -20.86 -14.27
N ALA A 147 -11.16 -19.84 -13.54
CA ALA A 147 -11.70 -18.48 -13.65
C ALA A 147 -11.31 -17.90 -15.01
N THR A 148 -12.28 -17.33 -15.73
CA THR A 148 -12.05 -16.64 -17.00
C THR A 148 -12.16 -15.12 -16.82
N HIS A 149 -13.31 -14.64 -16.35
CA HIS A 149 -13.54 -13.20 -16.14
C HIS A 149 -12.75 -12.62 -14.96
N ASP A 150 -12.57 -13.41 -13.89
CA ASP A 150 -11.79 -13.04 -12.71
C ASP A 150 -10.35 -13.59 -12.74
N ALA A 151 -9.88 -14.07 -13.91
CA ALA A 151 -8.50 -14.55 -14.07
C ALA A 151 -7.49 -13.44 -13.69
N GLY A 152 -6.59 -13.76 -12.75
CA GLY A 152 -5.62 -12.78 -12.22
C GLY A 152 -6.20 -11.76 -11.23
N MET A 153 -7.47 -11.92 -10.81
CA MET A 153 -8.18 -11.02 -9.89
C MET A 153 -8.68 -11.73 -8.62
N VAL A 154 -8.53 -13.04 -8.54
CA VAL A 154 -8.91 -13.89 -7.39
C VAL A 154 -7.87 -14.97 -7.16
N TRP A 155 -7.76 -15.43 -5.93
CA TRP A 155 -7.14 -16.73 -5.68
C TRP A 155 -8.20 -17.80 -5.87
N GLN A 156 -7.99 -18.72 -6.79
CA GLN A 156 -8.90 -19.83 -7.02
C GLN A 156 -8.41 -21.10 -6.34
N VAL A 157 -9.30 -21.79 -5.64
CA VAL A 157 -9.15 -23.16 -5.13
C VAL A 157 -10.22 -24.08 -5.75
N ASN A 158 -9.93 -25.37 -5.84
CA ASN A 158 -10.79 -26.36 -6.51
C ASN A 158 -11.63 -27.20 -5.54
N HIS A 159 -11.69 -26.80 -4.28
CA HIS A 159 -12.41 -27.47 -3.19
C HIS A 159 -13.26 -26.46 -2.42
N ASP A 160 -14.23 -26.99 -1.68
CA ASP A 160 -15.05 -26.19 -0.78
C ASP A 160 -14.26 -25.86 0.50
N LEU A 161 -14.61 -24.73 1.09
CA LEU A 161 -14.04 -24.23 2.34
C LEU A 161 -15.16 -23.98 3.35
N ASP A 162 -14.87 -24.23 4.61
CA ASP A 162 -15.74 -23.90 5.73
C ASP A 162 -15.44 -22.46 6.24
N PRO A 163 -16.30 -21.46 5.93
CA PRO A 163 -16.08 -20.08 6.34
C PRO A 163 -16.26 -19.88 7.86
N ASP A 164 -17.05 -20.71 8.53
CA ASP A 164 -17.31 -20.58 9.97
C ASP A 164 -16.07 -21.03 10.75
N ALA A 165 -15.46 -22.16 10.37
CA ALA A 165 -14.19 -22.60 10.94
C ALA A 165 -13.06 -21.59 10.65
N MET A 166 -13.02 -21.00 9.44
CA MET A 166 -12.06 -19.94 9.10
C MET A 166 -12.25 -18.70 9.97
N GLN A 167 -13.51 -18.29 10.23
CA GLN A 167 -13.79 -17.14 11.11
C GLN A 167 -13.39 -17.44 12.55
N GLU A 168 -13.63 -18.66 13.05
CA GLU A 168 -13.17 -19.07 14.38
C GLU A 168 -11.65 -18.95 14.50
N GLY A 169 -10.90 -19.46 13.52
CA GLY A 169 -9.45 -19.31 13.43
C GLY A 169 -9.01 -17.85 13.34
N ALA A 170 -9.73 -17.02 12.58
CA ALA A 170 -9.44 -15.59 12.41
C ALA A 170 -9.58 -14.81 13.72
N ASN A 171 -10.53 -15.20 14.58
CA ASN A 171 -10.76 -14.54 15.86
C ASN A 171 -9.53 -14.59 16.80
N HIS A 172 -8.68 -15.61 16.67
CA HIS A 172 -7.42 -15.70 17.43
C HIS A 172 -6.38 -14.66 17.03
N LEU A 173 -6.51 -14.04 15.87
CA LEU A 173 -5.57 -13.04 15.36
C LEU A 173 -5.96 -11.60 15.75
N LEU A 174 -7.18 -11.40 16.30
CA LEU A 174 -7.66 -10.06 16.65
C LEU A 174 -6.93 -9.50 17.87
N GLY A 175 -6.71 -8.19 17.88
CA GLY A 175 -6.06 -7.49 18.98
C GLY A 175 -4.57 -7.27 18.79
N LEU A 176 -3.88 -6.99 19.90
CA LEU A 176 -2.43 -6.69 19.94
C LEU A 176 -1.63 -7.98 20.08
N HIS A 177 -0.85 -8.32 19.08
CA HIS A 177 -0.01 -9.53 19.06
C HIS A 177 1.37 -9.29 18.44
N ASP A 178 2.29 -10.19 18.72
CA ASP A 178 3.51 -10.38 17.95
C ASP A 178 3.20 -11.22 16.71
N PHE A 179 3.24 -10.59 15.53
CA PHE A 179 2.96 -11.25 14.26
C PHE A 179 4.23 -11.75 13.54
N THR A 180 5.28 -12.09 14.28
CA THR A 180 6.52 -12.65 13.69
C THR A 180 6.24 -13.86 12.80
N THR A 181 5.32 -14.75 13.19
CA THR A 181 4.90 -15.90 12.38
C THR A 181 4.33 -15.48 11.03
N PHE A 182 3.57 -14.41 10.97
CA PHE A 182 2.83 -13.99 9.77
C PHE A 182 3.52 -12.93 8.92
N ARG A 183 4.77 -12.57 9.23
CA ARG A 183 5.54 -11.61 8.42
C ARG A 183 6.52 -12.30 7.48
N SER A 184 6.85 -11.65 6.37
CA SER A 184 7.95 -12.06 5.51
C SER A 184 9.30 -11.94 6.24
N SER A 185 10.24 -12.86 5.98
CA SER A 185 11.62 -12.79 6.51
C SER A 185 12.39 -11.54 6.08
N ILE A 186 12.04 -10.96 4.91
CA ILE A 186 12.62 -9.71 4.39
C ILE A 186 11.88 -8.45 4.85
N CYS A 187 10.95 -8.58 5.81
CA CYS A 187 10.17 -7.44 6.30
C CYS A 187 11.07 -6.43 7.01
N GLN A 188 11.03 -5.17 6.54
CA GLN A 188 11.84 -4.06 7.07
C GLN A 188 11.21 -3.36 8.29
N ALA A 189 10.06 -3.84 8.79
CA ALA A 189 9.43 -3.25 9.98
C ALA A 189 10.26 -3.55 11.23
N GLU A 190 10.56 -2.52 12.02
CA GLU A 190 11.32 -2.62 13.25
C GLU A 190 10.66 -3.53 14.29
N SER A 191 9.34 -3.40 14.45
CA SER A 191 8.56 -4.18 15.42
C SER A 191 7.53 -5.08 14.73
N PRO A 192 7.47 -6.37 15.07
CA PRO A 192 6.42 -7.30 14.64
C PRO A 192 5.10 -7.09 15.38
N ILE A 193 5.11 -6.34 16.48
CA ILE A 193 3.92 -6.10 17.30
C ILE A 193 2.98 -5.15 16.55
N LYS A 194 1.76 -5.61 16.29
CA LYS A 194 0.68 -4.86 15.62
C LYS A 194 -0.64 -5.13 16.29
N THR A 195 -1.57 -4.19 16.12
CA THR A 195 -2.97 -4.41 16.47
C THR A 195 -3.73 -4.73 15.19
N LEU A 196 -4.41 -5.87 15.16
CA LEU A 196 -5.38 -6.21 14.14
C LEU A 196 -6.77 -5.84 14.67
N ASP A 197 -7.40 -4.84 14.04
CA ASP A 197 -8.67 -4.30 14.51
C ASP A 197 -9.84 -5.16 14.05
N GLU A 198 -9.75 -5.75 12.85
CA GLU A 198 -10.83 -6.54 12.27
C GLU A 198 -10.28 -7.55 11.25
N LEU A 199 -10.86 -8.75 11.27
CA LEU A 199 -10.68 -9.80 10.26
C LEU A 199 -11.99 -10.58 10.16
N ILE A 200 -12.75 -10.28 9.11
CA ILE A 200 -14.05 -10.89 8.84
C ILE A 200 -13.90 -11.84 7.65
N VAL A 201 -14.42 -13.04 7.80
CA VAL A 201 -14.49 -14.07 6.73
C VAL A 201 -15.96 -14.29 6.40
N THR A 202 -16.32 -14.10 5.13
CA THR A 202 -17.69 -14.27 4.66
C THR A 202 -17.74 -15.07 3.38
N LYS A 203 -18.75 -15.93 3.22
CA LYS A 203 -19.08 -16.56 1.95
C LYS A 203 -20.13 -15.74 1.22
N ILE A 204 -19.89 -15.49 -0.04
CA ILE A 204 -20.82 -14.78 -0.91
C ILE A 204 -21.00 -15.52 -2.23
N ASP A 205 -22.13 -15.29 -2.89
CA ASP A 205 -22.34 -15.69 -4.28
C ASP A 205 -21.77 -14.59 -5.19
N GLY A 206 -20.50 -14.75 -5.55
CA GLY A 206 -19.83 -13.84 -6.46
C GLY A 206 -20.23 -14.07 -7.92
N TRP A 207 -19.87 -13.15 -8.79
CA TRP A 207 -20.12 -13.21 -10.24
C TRP A 207 -19.60 -14.55 -10.87
N SER A 208 -18.39 -14.99 -10.50
CA SER A 208 -17.77 -16.18 -11.09
C SER A 208 -18.08 -17.47 -10.31
N GLY A 209 -18.89 -17.39 -9.27
CA GLY A 209 -19.25 -18.50 -8.39
C GLY A 209 -19.05 -18.19 -6.90
N PRO A 210 -19.11 -19.20 -6.03
CA PRO A 210 -18.94 -18.99 -4.59
C PRO A 210 -17.57 -18.41 -4.27
N GLU A 211 -17.55 -17.28 -3.55
CA GLU A 211 -16.33 -16.63 -3.06
C GLU A 211 -16.30 -16.62 -1.53
N ILE A 212 -15.13 -16.88 -0.95
CA ILE A 212 -14.82 -16.48 0.41
C ILE A 212 -14.13 -15.11 0.34
N ARG A 213 -14.68 -14.12 1.04
CA ARG A 213 -14.11 -12.80 1.18
C ARG A 213 -13.56 -12.58 2.57
N PHE A 214 -12.34 -12.07 2.63
CA PHE A 214 -11.72 -11.59 3.85
C PHE A 214 -11.72 -10.07 3.82
N PHE A 215 -12.28 -9.45 4.84
CA PHE A 215 -12.11 -8.03 5.11
C PHE A 215 -11.15 -7.87 6.28
N VAL A 216 -10.07 -7.10 6.09
CA VAL A 216 -9.00 -6.99 7.07
C VAL A 216 -8.69 -5.52 7.33
N ARG A 217 -8.70 -5.10 8.59
CA ARG A 217 -8.52 -3.72 8.98
C ARG A 217 -7.50 -3.60 10.12
N ALA A 218 -6.53 -2.69 9.93
CA ALA A 218 -5.55 -2.32 10.95
C ALA A 218 -4.95 -0.95 10.65
N ARG A 219 -4.29 -0.36 11.63
CA ARG A 219 -3.50 0.86 11.42
C ARG A 219 -2.35 0.65 10.42
N SER A 220 -1.68 -0.49 10.50
CA SER A 220 -0.58 -0.84 9.59
C SER A 220 -0.37 -2.35 9.55
N PHE A 221 0.20 -2.84 8.47
CA PHE A 221 0.49 -4.25 8.25
C PHE A 221 1.98 -4.49 8.02
N LEU A 222 2.44 -5.67 8.37
CA LEU A 222 3.76 -6.19 8.03
C LEU A 222 3.76 -6.71 6.58
N HIS A 223 4.94 -6.84 6.00
CA HIS A 223 5.09 -7.42 4.67
C HIS A 223 4.53 -8.85 4.61
N ASN A 224 3.67 -9.12 3.66
CA ASN A 224 2.91 -10.38 3.45
C ASN A 224 1.92 -10.75 4.56
N GLN A 225 1.69 -9.94 5.58
CA GLN A 225 0.89 -10.31 6.75
C GLN A 225 -0.53 -10.77 6.37
N VAL A 226 -1.27 -9.98 5.59
CA VAL A 226 -2.64 -10.35 5.17
C VAL A 226 -2.64 -11.62 4.34
N ARG A 227 -1.70 -11.77 3.42
CA ARG A 227 -1.56 -12.98 2.60
C ARG A 227 -1.21 -14.22 3.43
N SER A 228 -0.42 -14.05 4.48
CA SER A 228 -0.11 -15.12 5.44
C SER A 228 -1.34 -15.50 6.25
N PHE A 229 -2.16 -14.54 6.69
CA PHE A 229 -3.42 -14.83 7.36
C PHE A 229 -4.34 -15.66 6.47
N VAL A 230 -4.58 -15.20 5.24
CA VAL A 230 -5.49 -15.87 4.31
C VAL A 230 -5.02 -17.29 3.97
N GLY A 231 -3.72 -17.48 3.70
CA GLY A 231 -3.21 -18.81 3.38
C GLY A 231 -3.21 -19.77 4.57
N THR A 232 -3.10 -19.26 5.80
CA THR A 232 -3.24 -20.05 7.03
C THR A 232 -4.72 -20.43 7.26
N LEU A 233 -5.63 -19.47 7.08
CA LEU A 233 -7.08 -19.70 7.26
C LEU A 233 -7.64 -20.62 6.16
N GLU A 234 -7.07 -20.60 4.96
CA GLU A 234 -7.43 -21.58 3.91
C GLU A 234 -7.19 -23.03 4.37
N ARG A 235 -6.08 -23.27 5.11
CA ARG A 235 -5.82 -24.60 5.69
C ARG A 235 -6.89 -25.02 6.70
N VAL A 236 -7.41 -24.06 7.47
CA VAL A 236 -8.51 -24.30 8.41
C VAL A 236 -9.80 -24.60 7.64
N GLY A 237 -10.16 -23.77 6.67
CA GLY A 237 -11.38 -23.98 5.87
C GLY A 237 -11.37 -25.29 5.07
N ALA A 238 -10.21 -25.76 4.67
CA ALA A 238 -10.02 -27.06 4.01
C ALA A 238 -10.02 -28.27 4.98
N GLY A 239 -10.13 -28.03 6.31
CA GLY A 239 -10.12 -29.07 7.33
C GLY A 239 -8.74 -29.71 7.54
N ALA A 240 -7.68 -29.08 7.06
CA ALA A 240 -6.31 -29.57 7.26
C ALA A 240 -5.68 -29.07 8.58
N TRP A 241 -6.22 -28.00 9.12
CA TRP A 241 -5.91 -27.43 10.44
C TRP A 241 -7.21 -27.21 11.21
N ASP A 242 -7.14 -27.36 12.53
CA ASP A 242 -8.22 -26.92 13.41
C ASP A 242 -8.11 -25.40 13.63
N PRO A 243 -9.22 -24.69 13.97
CA PRO A 243 -9.19 -23.24 14.25
C PRO A 243 -8.16 -22.84 15.32
N ILE A 244 -7.93 -23.70 16.33
CA ILE A 244 -6.97 -23.46 17.42
C ILE A 244 -5.51 -23.51 16.95
N ASP A 245 -5.22 -24.17 15.82
CA ASP A 245 -3.86 -24.21 15.27
C ASP A 245 -3.39 -22.84 14.82
N VAL A 246 -4.32 -21.92 14.45
CA VAL A 246 -4.00 -20.51 14.16
C VAL A 246 -3.41 -19.83 15.39
N LYS A 247 -3.99 -20.09 16.57
CA LYS A 247 -3.48 -19.57 17.85
C LYS A 247 -2.10 -20.16 18.16
N THR A 248 -1.93 -21.47 17.98
CA THR A 248 -0.65 -22.15 18.17
C THR A 248 0.43 -21.56 17.28
N ALA A 249 0.11 -21.32 16.00
CA ALA A 249 1.02 -20.70 15.04
C ALA A 249 1.36 -19.24 15.44
N LEU A 250 0.39 -18.46 15.93
CA LEU A 250 0.61 -17.09 16.41
C LEU A 250 1.57 -17.08 17.60
N ASP A 251 1.33 -17.93 18.59
CA ASP A 251 2.11 -17.99 19.85
C ASP A 251 3.54 -18.51 19.62
N ALA A 252 3.75 -19.28 18.55
CA ALA A 252 5.09 -19.77 18.21
C ALA A 252 6.08 -18.66 17.87
N CYS A 253 5.63 -17.50 17.40
CA CYS A 253 6.48 -16.39 16.95
C CYS A 253 7.59 -16.81 15.97
N GLU A 254 7.33 -17.83 15.16
CA GLU A 254 8.25 -18.42 14.20
C GLU A 254 7.64 -18.46 12.81
N ARG A 255 8.37 -17.96 11.78
CA ARG A 255 7.87 -17.94 10.40
C ARG A 255 7.54 -19.34 9.86
N ALA A 256 8.24 -20.39 10.32
CA ALA A 256 8.03 -21.78 9.91
C ALA A 256 6.68 -22.33 10.38
N ALA A 257 6.11 -21.80 11.46
CA ALA A 257 4.79 -22.19 11.98
C ALA A 257 3.61 -21.64 11.16
N CYS A 258 3.86 -20.69 10.25
CA CYS A 258 2.82 -20.11 9.41
C CYS A 258 2.38 -21.08 8.31
N GLY A 259 1.10 -21.06 7.98
CA GLY A 259 0.61 -21.67 6.74
C GLY A 259 1.23 -21.03 5.49
N PRO A 260 0.90 -21.52 4.28
CA PRO A 260 1.41 -20.97 3.03
C PRO A 260 0.98 -19.52 2.85
N VAL A 261 1.80 -18.73 2.14
CA VAL A 261 1.41 -17.38 1.76
C VAL A 261 0.46 -17.45 0.57
N SER A 262 -0.74 -16.88 0.67
CA SER A 262 -1.68 -16.85 -0.44
C SER A 262 -1.12 -16.07 -1.65
N PRO A 263 -1.53 -16.42 -2.88
CA PRO A 263 -1.15 -15.69 -4.08
C PRO A 263 -1.58 -14.21 -4.02
N PRO A 264 -0.86 -13.28 -4.67
CA PRO A 264 -1.12 -11.84 -4.54
C PRO A 264 -2.40 -11.39 -5.26
N GLN A 265 -2.80 -12.07 -6.34
CA GLN A 265 -3.92 -11.66 -7.21
C GLN A 265 -5.30 -11.67 -6.55
N GLY A 266 -5.43 -12.24 -5.35
CA GLY A 266 -6.66 -12.14 -4.56
C GLY A 266 -6.71 -10.89 -3.67
N LEU A 267 -5.59 -10.19 -3.45
CA LEU A 267 -5.46 -9.12 -2.48
C LEU A 267 -5.67 -7.74 -3.09
N TYR A 268 -6.47 -6.92 -2.42
CA TYR A 268 -6.78 -5.53 -2.78
C TYR A 268 -6.58 -4.60 -1.59
N LEU A 269 -5.81 -3.53 -1.75
CA LEU A 269 -5.88 -2.39 -0.84
C LEU A 269 -7.18 -1.65 -1.15
N ALA A 270 -8.20 -1.84 -0.31
CA ALA A 270 -9.58 -1.40 -0.55
C ALA A 270 -9.93 -0.08 0.12
N GLY A 271 -9.11 0.40 1.06
CA GLY A 271 -9.36 1.66 1.74
C GLY A 271 -8.17 2.15 2.56
N VAL A 272 -8.09 3.47 2.68
CA VAL A 272 -7.19 4.17 3.60
C VAL A 272 -8.01 5.25 4.30
N ARG A 273 -8.02 5.26 5.62
CA ARG A 273 -8.76 6.25 6.40
C ARG A 273 -7.83 7.28 7.01
N TYR A 274 -8.28 8.53 7.01
CA TYR A 274 -7.64 9.69 7.61
C TYR A 274 -8.56 10.31 8.67
N PRO A 275 -8.03 11.07 9.65
CA PRO A 275 -8.88 11.79 10.61
C PRO A 275 -9.87 12.75 9.93
N LYS A 276 -9.44 13.38 8.84
CA LYS A 276 -10.26 14.16 7.92
C LYS A 276 -10.05 13.58 6.52
N ASP A 277 -11.12 13.14 5.88
CA ASP A 277 -11.06 12.61 4.53
C ASP A 277 -10.69 13.74 3.55
N PRO A 278 -9.57 13.65 2.84
CA PRO A 278 -9.17 14.69 1.90
C PRO A 278 -10.08 14.77 0.66
N PHE A 279 -10.90 13.76 0.40
CA PHE A 279 -11.76 13.65 -0.77
C PHE A 279 -13.25 13.93 -0.50
N ALA A 280 -13.60 14.28 0.76
CA ALA A 280 -14.98 14.59 1.19
C ALA A 280 -15.44 15.98 0.73
#